data_e96e68079b90733196546ce7f5499765
#
_entry.id   e96e68079b90733196546ce7f5499765
#
_cell.length_a   1.000
_cell.length_b   1.000
_cell.length_c   1.000
_cell.angle_alpha   90.00
_cell.angle_beta   90.00
_cell.angle_gamma   90.00
#
_symmetry.space_group_name_H-M   'P 1'
#
loop_
_entity.id
_entity.type
_entity.pdbx_description
1 polymer ?
#
loop_
_entity_poly.entity_id
_entity_poly.type
_entity_poly.pdbx_seq_one_letter_code
_entity_poly.pdbx_strand_id
1 'polypeptide(L)'
;MKPVLLMIVNDPAFFMSHRLPVAVGAQQAGFQVHIATRPGEAVKKIVSQGFLHHELPLSRSGKNPFSELYLLTYVWRLLWRLRPDVLHLVTIKPVIYGGIAARLAPVKGVVAAVSGLGFVFMAKGLKACAFRACVAWLYRRALGKKKLRVIFQNPDDRDALIGLGAITFEKSVLIRGSGVDLTQYQPAPESPETPVVTLAARLLRDKGVLEFVEAANILRQRSVPAHFQLVGDLDPGNPTSIEPSELERWRSEGTIECLGYRQDIASVFARSHIVVLPSYREGLPKVLVEAGVRL
;
A
#
# COMPACT_ATOMS: atom_id res chain seq x y z
N MET A 1 19.93 -23.94 12.59
CA MET A 1 18.77 -23.73 11.70
C MET A 1 18.75 -22.27 11.29
N LYS A 2 18.39 -21.96 10.04
CA LYS A 2 18.21 -20.57 9.60
C LYS A 2 17.05 -19.93 10.37
N PRO A 3 17.15 -18.65 10.79
CA PRO A 3 16.03 -17.94 11.41
C PRO A 3 14.90 -17.79 10.40
N VAL A 4 13.66 -17.85 10.86
CA VAL A 4 12.46 -17.80 10.03
C VAL A 4 11.84 -16.41 10.10
N LEU A 5 11.69 -15.75 8.94
CA LEU A 5 10.89 -14.55 8.76
C LEU A 5 9.57 -14.92 8.05
N LEU A 6 8.44 -14.63 8.69
CA LEU A 6 7.13 -14.68 8.03
C LEU A 6 6.63 -13.27 7.78
N MET A 7 6.37 -12.95 6.51
CA MET A 7 5.73 -11.69 6.11
C MET A 7 4.27 -11.96 5.73
N ILE A 8 3.34 -11.28 6.37
CA ILE A 8 1.90 -11.35 6.05
C ILE A 8 1.49 -10.02 5.40
N VAL A 9 1.02 -10.10 4.16
CA VAL A 9 0.63 -8.95 3.33
C VAL A 9 -0.71 -9.25 2.66
N ASN A 10 -1.61 -8.27 2.55
CA ASN A 10 -2.94 -8.49 1.95
C ASN A 10 -2.87 -9.02 0.52
N ASP A 11 -2.00 -8.44 -0.29
CA ASP A 11 -2.03 -8.54 -1.74
C ASP A 11 -0.64 -8.88 -2.28
N PRO A 12 -0.52 -9.91 -3.15
CA PRO A 12 0.78 -10.31 -3.69
C PRO A 12 1.40 -9.24 -4.62
N ALA A 13 0.61 -8.45 -5.36
CA ALA A 13 1.14 -7.37 -6.18
C ALA A 13 1.66 -6.22 -5.30
N PHE A 14 0.97 -5.91 -4.19
CA PHE A 14 1.47 -4.97 -3.20
C PHE A 14 2.78 -5.43 -2.55
N PHE A 15 2.91 -6.73 -2.24
CA PHE A 15 4.17 -7.29 -1.77
C PHE A 15 5.30 -7.06 -2.77
N MET A 16 5.08 -7.40 -4.03
CA MET A 16 6.10 -7.25 -5.09
C MET A 16 6.55 -5.78 -5.24
N SER A 17 5.61 -4.83 -5.20
CA SER A 17 5.93 -3.42 -5.42
C SER A 17 6.53 -2.70 -4.20
N HIS A 18 6.20 -3.14 -2.97
CA HIS A 18 6.55 -2.38 -1.77
C HIS A 18 7.39 -3.15 -0.75
N ARG A 19 7.45 -4.47 -0.80
CA ARG A 19 8.07 -5.29 0.25
C ARG A 19 9.09 -6.30 -0.28
N LEU A 20 9.17 -6.49 -1.58
CA LEU A 20 10.17 -7.38 -2.19
C LEU A 20 11.60 -7.05 -1.75
N PRO A 21 12.07 -5.78 -1.76
CA PRO A 21 13.44 -5.46 -1.34
C PRO A 21 13.73 -5.86 0.12
N VAL A 22 12.74 -5.73 1.01
CA VAL A 22 12.87 -6.14 2.42
C VAL A 22 13.00 -7.67 2.53
N ALA A 23 12.21 -8.42 1.75
CA ALA A 23 12.27 -9.88 1.73
C ALA A 23 13.60 -10.39 1.16
N VAL A 24 14.09 -9.78 0.07
CA VAL A 24 15.40 -10.09 -0.54
C VAL A 24 16.53 -9.79 0.45
N GLY A 25 16.52 -8.60 1.08
CA GLY A 25 17.52 -8.26 2.09
C GLY A 25 17.52 -9.21 3.29
N ALA A 26 16.35 -9.65 3.74
CA ALA A 26 16.26 -10.67 4.80
C ALA A 26 16.80 -12.03 4.36
N GLN A 27 16.55 -12.45 3.12
CA GLN A 27 17.10 -13.68 2.58
C GLN A 27 18.63 -13.62 2.50
N GLN A 28 19.17 -12.49 2.04
CA GLN A 28 20.62 -12.23 2.01
C GLN A 28 21.23 -12.21 3.42
N ALA A 29 20.47 -11.73 4.42
CA ALA A 29 20.86 -11.78 5.84
C ALA A 29 20.73 -13.19 6.46
N GLY A 30 20.41 -14.21 5.67
CA GLY A 30 20.37 -15.61 6.08
C GLY A 30 19.04 -16.10 6.63
N PHE A 31 17.95 -15.31 6.55
CA PHE A 31 16.62 -15.77 6.94
C PHE A 31 16.04 -16.75 5.92
N GLN A 32 15.29 -17.72 6.40
CA GLN A 32 14.31 -18.44 5.59
C GLN A 32 13.04 -17.57 5.52
N VAL A 33 12.73 -17.07 4.33
CA VAL A 33 11.65 -16.11 4.12
C VAL A 33 10.38 -16.80 3.65
N HIS A 34 9.32 -16.65 4.42
CA HIS A 34 7.96 -17.09 4.12
C HIS A 34 7.08 -15.89 3.85
N ILE A 35 6.31 -15.93 2.77
CA ILE A 35 5.37 -14.88 2.37
C ILE A 35 3.96 -15.43 2.42
N ALA A 36 3.06 -14.76 3.12
CA ALA A 36 1.66 -15.15 3.19
C ALA A 36 0.78 -14.02 2.63
N THR A 37 0.04 -14.30 1.54
CA THR A 37 -0.86 -13.37 0.88
C THR A 37 -2.15 -14.05 0.43
N ARG A 38 -3.18 -13.27 0.04
CA ARG A 38 -4.29 -13.83 -0.73
C ARG A 38 -3.79 -14.40 -2.07
N PRO A 39 -4.58 -15.27 -2.75
CA PRO A 39 -4.26 -15.71 -4.11
C PRO A 39 -4.22 -14.52 -5.09
N GLY A 40 -3.45 -14.66 -6.18
CA GLY A 40 -3.32 -13.67 -7.24
C GLY A 40 -2.18 -14.01 -8.19
N GLU A 41 -2.18 -13.40 -9.36
CA GLU A 41 -1.21 -13.68 -10.43
C GLU A 41 0.25 -13.46 -10.01
N ALA A 42 0.51 -12.47 -9.15
CA ALA A 42 1.86 -12.15 -8.68
C ALA A 42 2.45 -13.24 -7.75
N VAL A 43 1.65 -14.21 -7.27
CA VAL A 43 2.16 -15.32 -6.44
C VAL A 43 3.22 -16.13 -7.19
N LYS A 44 3.04 -16.36 -8.49
CA LYS A 44 4.04 -17.05 -9.32
C LYS A 44 5.39 -16.33 -9.29
N LYS A 45 5.38 -14.99 -9.34
CA LYS A 45 6.59 -14.17 -9.26
C LYS A 45 7.24 -14.25 -7.87
N ILE A 46 6.44 -14.33 -6.79
CA ILE A 46 6.95 -14.51 -5.42
C ILE A 46 7.70 -15.83 -5.29
N VAL A 47 7.11 -16.91 -5.78
CA VAL A 47 7.73 -18.26 -5.74
C VAL A 47 8.99 -18.33 -6.60
N SER A 48 9.01 -17.72 -7.79
CA SER A 48 10.18 -17.68 -8.66
C SER A 48 11.38 -16.92 -8.07
N GLN A 49 11.14 -16.03 -7.09
CA GLN A 49 12.20 -15.37 -6.32
C GLN A 49 12.78 -16.26 -5.19
N GLY A 50 12.30 -17.51 -5.07
CA GLY A 50 12.78 -18.47 -4.07
C GLY A 50 12.14 -18.30 -2.69
N PHE A 51 11.06 -17.56 -2.55
CA PHE A 51 10.30 -17.44 -1.29
C PHE A 51 9.28 -18.59 -1.15
N LEU A 52 9.04 -18.99 0.10
CA LEU A 52 7.99 -19.97 0.43
C LEU A 52 6.66 -19.24 0.61
N HIS A 53 5.70 -19.51 -0.29
CA HIS A 53 4.40 -18.86 -0.25
C HIS A 53 3.35 -19.66 0.52
N HIS A 54 2.51 -18.95 1.27
CA HIS A 54 1.33 -19.47 1.97
C HIS A 54 0.10 -18.67 1.53
N GLU A 55 -0.88 -19.37 0.99
CA GLU A 55 -2.12 -18.74 0.60
C GLU A 55 -2.98 -18.45 1.82
N LEU A 56 -3.48 -17.22 1.95
CA LEU A 56 -4.38 -16.79 3.01
C LEU A 56 -5.80 -16.63 2.48
N PRO A 57 -6.81 -17.08 3.23
CA PRO A 57 -8.22 -16.88 2.89
C PRO A 57 -8.66 -15.43 3.17
N LEU A 58 -7.92 -14.47 2.60
CA LEU A 58 -8.17 -13.04 2.74
C LEU A 58 -9.21 -12.58 1.72
N SER A 59 -10.36 -12.12 2.19
CA SER A 59 -11.36 -11.43 1.39
C SER A 59 -11.08 -9.91 1.39
N ARG A 60 -11.22 -9.27 0.21
CA ARG A 60 -11.01 -7.83 0.06
C ARG A 60 -12.11 -7.01 0.76
N SER A 61 -13.35 -7.49 0.74
CA SER A 61 -14.52 -6.76 1.26
C SER A 61 -14.83 -7.00 2.74
N GLY A 62 -14.41 -8.14 3.32
CA GLY A 62 -14.45 -8.43 4.76
C GLY A 62 -15.76 -8.14 5.49
N LYS A 63 -16.89 -8.49 4.88
CA LYS A 63 -18.23 -8.21 5.48
C LYS A 63 -18.79 -9.37 6.32
N ASN A 64 -18.20 -10.56 6.21
CA ASN A 64 -18.70 -11.76 6.90
C ASN A 64 -17.84 -12.06 8.14
N PRO A 65 -18.40 -11.98 9.37
CA PRO A 65 -17.66 -12.26 10.60
C PRO A 65 -17.09 -13.69 10.68
N PHE A 66 -17.76 -14.66 10.08
CA PHE A 66 -17.27 -16.05 10.07
C PHE A 66 -16.01 -16.20 9.21
N SER A 67 -15.92 -15.50 8.08
CA SER A 67 -14.70 -15.51 7.25
C SER A 67 -13.53 -14.82 7.94
N GLU A 68 -13.79 -13.77 8.73
CA GLU A 68 -12.74 -13.07 9.49
C GLU A 68 -12.25 -13.94 10.67
N LEU A 69 -13.15 -14.66 11.34
CA LEU A 69 -12.77 -15.63 12.37
C LEU A 69 -11.97 -16.81 11.79
N TYR A 70 -12.38 -17.31 10.62
CA TYR A 70 -11.65 -18.35 9.90
C TYR A 70 -10.23 -17.88 9.53
N LEU A 71 -10.09 -16.65 9.02
CA LEU A 71 -8.79 -16.05 8.73
C LEU A 71 -7.92 -15.98 9.99
N LEU A 72 -8.47 -15.50 11.12
CA LEU A 72 -7.75 -15.42 12.38
C LEU A 72 -7.22 -16.78 12.84
N THR A 73 -8.07 -17.82 12.78
CA THR A 73 -7.68 -19.18 13.16
C THR A 73 -6.67 -19.79 12.20
N TYR A 74 -6.78 -19.48 10.90
CA TYR A 74 -5.82 -19.91 9.89
C TYR A 74 -4.44 -19.29 10.14
N VAL A 75 -4.37 -17.97 10.36
CA VAL A 75 -3.13 -17.27 10.69
C VAL A 75 -2.53 -17.81 11.98
N TRP A 76 -3.33 -18.02 13.01
CA TRP A 76 -2.87 -18.59 14.28
C TRP A 76 -2.24 -19.99 14.09
N ARG A 77 -2.88 -20.89 13.33
CA ARG A 77 -2.33 -22.22 12.99
C ARG A 77 -1.04 -22.12 12.19
N LEU A 78 -0.96 -21.18 11.24
CA LEU A 78 0.25 -20.95 10.46
C LEU A 78 1.41 -20.52 11.37
N LEU A 79 1.17 -19.62 12.33
CA LEU A 79 2.18 -19.17 13.31
C LEU A 79 2.65 -20.32 14.21
N TRP A 80 1.75 -21.19 14.65
CA TRP A 80 2.11 -22.38 15.45
C TRP A 80 2.96 -23.36 14.67
N ARG A 81 2.66 -23.55 13.38
CA ARG A 81 3.41 -24.46 12.50
C ARG A 81 4.80 -23.94 12.19
N LEU A 82 4.91 -22.66 11.84
CA LEU A 82 6.17 -22.05 11.39
C LEU A 82 7.04 -21.57 12.55
N ARG A 83 6.46 -21.16 13.67
CA ARG A 83 7.14 -20.59 14.85
C ARG A 83 8.16 -19.52 14.45
N PRO A 84 7.76 -18.46 13.72
CA PRO A 84 8.70 -17.52 13.15
C PRO A 84 9.50 -16.78 14.22
N ASP A 85 10.79 -16.56 13.93
CA ASP A 85 11.64 -15.69 14.75
C ASP A 85 11.18 -14.24 14.62
N VAL A 86 10.84 -13.82 13.42
CA VAL A 86 10.28 -12.50 13.11
C VAL A 86 8.99 -12.66 12.31
N LEU A 87 7.94 -12.01 12.79
CA LEU A 87 6.68 -11.86 12.07
C LEU A 87 6.56 -10.41 11.59
N HIS A 88 6.55 -10.19 10.28
CA HIS A 88 6.35 -8.89 9.67
C HIS A 88 4.93 -8.76 9.10
N LEU A 89 4.14 -7.88 9.70
CA LEU A 89 2.74 -7.65 9.38
C LEU A 89 2.60 -6.35 8.59
N VAL A 90 1.99 -6.40 7.41
CA VAL A 90 1.89 -5.24 6.52
C VAL A 90 0.44 -5.02 6.12
N THR A 91 -0.02 -3.78 6.21
CA THR A 91 -1.40 -3.34 6.01
C THR A 91 -2.36 -3.68 7.15
N ILE A 92 -3.56 -3.07 7.15
CA ILE A 92 -4.48 -3.06 8.30
C ILE A 92 -4.90 -4.46 8.74
N LYS A 93 -5.44 -5.29 7.83
CA LYS A 93 -5.94 -6.64 8.19
C LYS A 93 -4.84 -7.56 8.73
N PRO A 94 -3.68 -7.73 8.05
CA PRO A 94 -2.55 -8.47 8.61
C PRO A 94 -2.09 -7.96 9.96
N VAL A 95 -2.01 -6.64 10.16
CA VAL A 95 -1.60 -6.05 11.46
C VAL A 95 -2.57 -6.44 12.56
N ILE A 96 -3.88 -6.36 12.32
CA ILE A 96 -4.90 -6.69 13.32
C ILE A 96 -4.91 -8.21 13.58
N TYR A 97 -5.15 -9.03 12.56
CA TYR A 97 -5.32 -10.49 12.76
C TYR A 97 -4.02 -11.18 13.11
N GLY A 98 -2.92 -10.83 12.42
CA GLY A 98 -1.59 -11.37 12.71
C GLY A 98 -1.09 -10.94 14.09
N GLY A 99 -1.34 -9.69 14.48
CA GLY A 99 -0.98 -9.18 15.80
C GLY A 99 -1.73 -9.88 16.94
N ILE A 100 -3.04 -10.09 16.80
CA ILE A 100 -3.86 -10.83 17.78
C ILE A 100 -3.39 -12.29 17.85
N ALA A 101 -3.25 -12.97 16.71
CA ALA A 101 -2.79 -14.34 16.64
C ALA A 101 -1.39 -14.53 17.25
N ALA A 102 -0.47 -13.59 17.03
CA ALA A 102 0.89 -13.62 17.54
C ALA A 102 0.98 -13.54 19.08
N ARG A 103 -0.05 -13.03 19.76
CA ARG A 103 -0.09 -13.05 21.23
C ARG A 103 -0.25 -14.45 21.81
N LEU A 104 -0.94 -15.32 21.06
CA LEU A 104 -1.28 -16.69 21.44
C LEU A 104 -0.43 -17.74 20.72
N ALA A 105 0.62 -17.31 20.00
CA ALA A 105 1.49 -18.17 19.23
C ALA A 105 2.97 -17.94 19.61
N PRO A 106 3.84 -18.96 19.41
CA PRO A 106 5.26 -18.91 19.72
C PRO A 106 6.05 -18.09 18.68
N VAL A 107 5.79 -16.79 18.61
CA VAL A 107 6.48 -15.81 17.77
C VAL A 107 7.47 -15.03 18.62
N LYS A 108 8.75 -14.97 18.22
CA LYS A 108 9.79 -14.32 19.03
C LYS A 108 9.73 -12.79 18.99
N GLY A 109 9.50 -12.21 17.78
CA GLY A 109 9.38 -10.76 17.60
C GLY A 109 8.37 -10.40 16.53
N VAL A 110 7.72 -9.23 16.66
CA VAL A 110 6.73 -8.74 15.70
C VAL A 110 7.13 -7.37 15.20
N VAL A 111 7.08 -7.17 13.89
CA VAL A 111 7.20 -5.87 13.22
C VAL A 111 5.89 -5.62 12.49
N ALA A 112 5.16 -4.59 12.88
CA ALA A 112 3.93 -4.18 12.21
C ALA A 112 4.20 -2.92 11.37
N ALA A 113 3.84 -2.92 10.09
CA ALA A 113 3.95 -1.76 9.20
C ALA A 113 2.56 -1.21 8.90
N VAL A 114 2.27 -0.04 9.46
CA VAL A 114 1.03 0.70 9.24
C VAL A 114 1.29 1.71 8.11
N SER A 115 0.80 1.38 6.92
CA SER A 115 0.99 2.22 5.70
C SER A 115 -0.17 3.20 5.48
N GLY A 116 -0.95 3.48 6.50
CA GLY A 116 -2.08 4.39 6.50
C GLY A 116 -3.25 3.82 7.30
N LEU A 117 -3.87 4.64 8.14
CA LEU A 117 -5.04 4.25 8.95
C LEU A 117 -6.35 4.30 8.15
N GLY A 118 -6.30 4.78 6.90
CA GLY A 118 -7.44 4.85 6.00
C GLY A 118 -8.55 5.81 6.46
N PHE A 119 -9.70 5.74 5.78
CA PHE A 119 -10.88 6.58 6.04
C PHE A 119 -11.52 6.40 7.42
N VAL A 120 -11.23 5.31 8.12
CA VAL A 120 -11.83 4.96 9.40
C VAL A 120 -11.74 6.11 10.41
N PHE A 121 -10.64 6.87 10.37
CA PHE A 121 -10.38 7.97 11.30
C PHE A 121 -10.87 9.34 10.81
N MET A 122 -11.34 9.44 9.56
CA MET A 122 -11.84 10.68 8.98
C MET A 122 -13.36 10.85 9.07
N ALA A 123 -14.10 9.76 9.18
CA ALA A 123 -15.57 9.80 9.23
C ALA A 123 -16.09 10.47 10.49
N LYS A 124 -17.14 11.32 10.35
CA LYS A 124 -17.80 12.04 11.45
C LYS A 124 -19.16 11.40 11.77
N GLY A 125 -19.63 11.57 13.02
CA GLY A 125 -20.92 11.11 13.49
C GLY A 125 -20.86 9.96 14.51
N LEU A 126 -21.98 9.64 15.17
CA LEU A 126 -22.07 8.66 16.27
C LEU A 126 -21.66 7.23 15.81
N LYS A 127 -22.11 6.80 14.63
CA LYS A 127 -21.74 5.48 14.08
C LYS A 127 -20.23 5.39 13.81
N ALA A 128 -19.63 6.47 13.32
CA ALA A 128 -18.18 6.56 13.10
C ALA A 128 -17.40 6.55 14.42
N CYS A 129 -17.95 7.13 15.49
CA CYS A 129 -17.34 7.10 16.82
C CYS A 129 -17.30 5.67 17.38
N ALA A 130 -18.42 4.94 17.34
CA ALA A 130 -18.50 3.54 17.79
C ALA A 130 -17.55 2.65 16.96
N PHE A 131 -17.51 2.83 15.64
CA PHE A 131 -16.59 2.10 14.75
C PHE A 131 -15.14 2.38 15.07
N ARG A 132 -14.76 3.66 15.28
CA ARG A 132 -13.39 4.04 15.71
C ARG A 132 -13.02 3.40 17.06
N ALA A 133 -13.94 3.38 18.03
CA ALA A 133 -13.68 2.74 19.32
C ALA A 133 -13.40 1.22 19.16
N CYS A 134 -14.19 0.54 18.31
CA CYS A 134 -13.96 -0.86 17.96
C CYS A 134 -12.59 -1.08 17.31
N VAL A 135 -12.24 -0.27 16.31
CA VAL A 135 -10.94 -0.35 15.61
C VAL A 135 -9.79 -0.05 16.58
N ALA A 136 -9.93 0.96 17.45
CA ALA A 136 -8.95 1.27 18.49
C ALA A 136 -8.75 0.10 19.46
N TRP A 137 -9.82 -0.55 19.87
CA TRP A 137 -9.76 -1.74 20.72
C TRP A 137 -9.00 -2.89 20.00
N LEU A 138 -9.29 -3.13 18.73
CA LEU A 138 -8.60 -4.15 17.93
C LEU A 138 -7.09 -3.85 17.81
N TYR A 139 -6.71 -2.60 17.55
CA TYR A 139 -5.31 -2.21 17.50
C TYR A 139 -4.60 -2.38 18.85
N ARG A 140 -5.24 -2.00 19.97
CA ARG A 140 -4.69 -2.25 21.32
C ARG A 140 -4.44 -3.75 21.56
N ARG A 141 -5.36 -4.61 21.09
CA ARG A 141 -5.18 -6.06 21.21
C ARG A 141 -4.11 -6.58 20.27
N ALA A 142 -4.06 -6.11 19.03
CA ALA A 142 -3.07 -6.54 18.04
C ALA A 142 -1.64 -6.12 18.39
N LEU A 143 -1.46 -4.88 18.88
CA LEU A 143 -0.15 -4.28 19.15
C LEU A 143 0.35 -4.45 20.59
N GLY A 144 -0.31 -5.29 21.39
CA GLY A 144 0.00 -5.49 22.80
C GLY A 144 1.18 -6.43 23.10
N LYS A 145 1.88 -7.00 22.11
CA LYS A 145 3.02 -7.89 22.37
C LYS A 145 4.23 -7.13 22.92
N LYS A 146 4.98 -7.74 23.87
CA LYS A 146 6.16 -7.09 24.49
C LYS A 146 7.23 -6.78 23.45
N LYS A 147 7.66 -7.79 22.67
CA LYS A 147 8.66 -7.63 21.58
C LYS A 147 7.97 -7.23 20.29
N LEU A 148 7.50 -5.99 20.22
CA LEU A 148 6.85 -5.38 19.06
C LEU A 148 7.56 -4.07 18.70
N ARG A 149 7.68 -3.81 17.38
CA ARG A 149 7.94 -2.50 16.80
C ARG A 149 6.90 -2.19 15.75
N VAL A 150 6.45 -0.94 15.67
CA VAL A 150 5.47 -0.48 14.70
C VAL A 150 6.10 0.58 13.80
N ILE A 151 6.13 0.29 12.51
CA ILE A 151 6.64 1.20 11.49
C ILE A 151 5.47 2.05 10.99
N PHE A 152 5.65 3.37 10.99
CA PHE A 152 4.74 4.35 10.42
C PHE A 152 5.41 5.06 9.24
N GLN A 153 4.62 5.48 8.27
CA GLN A 153 5.10 6.26 7.12
C GLN A 153 4.98 7.77 7.34
N ASN A 154 4.10 8.19 8.25
CA ASN A 154 3.90 9.59 8.63
C ASN A 154 3.66 9.73 10.14
N PRO A 155 3.93 10.93 10.71
CA PRO A 155 3.72 11.19 12.13
C PRO A 155 2.24 11.18 12.54
N ASP A 156 1.33 11.59 11.66
CA ASP A 156 -0.10 11.71 11.99
C ASP A 156 -0.71 10.35 12.33
N ASP A 157 -0.43 9.32 11.55
CA ASP A 157 -0.90 7.95 11.82
C ASP A 157 -0.27 7.38 13.09
N ARG A 158 1.01 7.68 13.36
CA ARG A 158 1.69 7.31 14.60
C ARG A 158 1.01 7.95 15.80
N ASP A 159 0.83 9.27 15.76
CA ASP A 159 0.30 10.06 16.88
C ASP A 159 -1.18 9.70 17.13
N ALA A 160 -1.93 9.38 16.07
CA ALA A 160 -3.29 8.86 16.20
C ALA A 160 -3.34 7.53 16.97
N LEU A 161 -2.45 6.56 16.69
CA LEU A 161 -2.43 5.29 17.43
C LEU A 161 -1.86 5.43 18.84
N ILE A 162 -0.95 6.36 19.08
CA ILE A 162 -0.48 6.72 20.43
C ILE A 162 -1.63 7.34 21.22
N GLY A 163 -2.32 8.33 20.66
CA GLY A 163 -3.48 8.98 21.30
C GLY A 163 -4.62 8.02 21.62
N LEU A 164 -4.78 6.96 20.84
CA LEU A 164 -5.71 5.86 21.14
C LEU A 164 -5.18 4.88 22.20
N GLY A 165 -3.97 5.03 22.70
CA GLY A 165 -3.35 4.11 23.64
C GLY A 165 -3.10 2.71 23.05
N ALA A 166 -2.98 2.60 21.73
CA ALA A 166 -2.70 1.33 21.07
C ALA A 166 -1.22 0.95 21.10
N ILE A 167 -0.34 1.94 21.13
CA ILE A 167 1.11 1.80 21.27
C ILE A 167 1.69 2.92 22.10
N THR A 168 2.94 2.76 22.53
CA THR A 168 3.75 3.83 23.11
C THR A 168 4.75 4.37 22.09
N PHE A 169 5.28 5.56 22.32
CA PHE A 169 6.25 6.20 21.43
C PHE A 169 7.48 5.33 21.19
N GLU A 170 8.00 4.68 22.25
CA GLU A 170 9.23 3.85 22.22
C GLU A 170 9.07 2.60 21.32
N LYS A 171 7.84 2.16 21.07
CA LYS A 171 7.55 1.05 20.15
C LYS A 171 7.38 1.51 18.71
N SER A 172 7.26 2.81 18.47
CA SER A 172 7.08 3.39 17.14
C SER A 172 8.42 3.65 16.46
N VAL A 173 8.43 3.48 15.14
CA VAL A 173 9.54 3.83 14.25
C VAL A 173 8.95 4.55 13.05
N LEU A 174 9.51 5.71 12.69
CA LEU A 174 9.10 6.43 11.50
C LEU A 174 10.03 6.06 10.35
N ILE A 175 9.49 5.36 9.34
CA ILE A 175 10.19 5.05 8.09
C ILE A 175 9.30 5.55 6.95
N ARG A 176 9.72 6.63 6.32
CA ARG A 176 8.96 7.27 5.25
C ARG A 176 9.02 6.44 3.97
N GLY A 177 7.86 5.86 3.58
CA GLY A 177 7.71 5.10 2.35
C GLY A 177 8.43 3.76 2.32
N SER A 178 8.50 3.17 1.14
CA SER A 178 9.15 1.87 0.86
C SER A 178 10.44 2.01 0.06
N GLY A 179 10.87 3.25 -0.20
CA GLY A 179 12.00 3.53 -1.08
C GLY A 179 11.69 3.30 -2.56
N VAL A 180 12.69 3.50 -3.39
CA VAL A 180 12.66 3.31 -4.83
C VAL A 180 13.91 2.55 -5.27
N ASP A 181 13.80 1.76 -6.32
CA ASP A 181 14.93 1.03 -6.90
C ASP A 181 15.63 1.92 -7.92
N LEU A 182 16.80 2.46 -7.54
CA LEU A 182 17.61 3.34 -8.37
C LEU A 182 18.19 2.65 -9.62
N THR A 183 18.10 1.32 -9.71
CA THR A 183 18.51 0.61 -10.94
C THR A 183 17.45 0.69 -12.04
N GLN A 184 16.18 0.83 -11.63
CA GLN A 184 15.04 0.93 -12.55
C GLN A 184 14.73 2.38 -12.96
N TYR A 185 15.00 3.33 -12.07
CA TYR A 185 14.73 4.75 -12.28
C TYR A 185 16.07 5.47 -12.46
N GLN A 186 16.37 5.85 -13.70
CA GLN A 186 17.59 6.54 -14.07
C GLN A 186 17.27 7.97 -14.54
N PRO A 187 18.11 8.97 -14.22
CA PRO A 187 17.97 10.29 -14.81
C PRO A 187 18.00 10.22 -16.34
N ALA A 188 17.17 10.99 -17.01
CA ALA A 188 17.19 11.12 -18.46
C ALA A 188 17.08 12.60 -18.84
N PRO A 189 17.70 13.02 -19.96
CA PRO A 189 17.57 14.38 -20.43
C PRO A 189 16.12 14.77 -20.63
N GLU A 190 15.79 16.00 -20.27
CA GLU A 190 14.46 16.55 -20.53
C GLU A 190 14.26 16.72 -22.05
N SER A 191 13.08 16.29 -22.55
CA SER A 191 12.72 16.50 -23.94
C SER A 191 12.37 17.96 -24.19
N PRO A 192 12.84 18.59 -25.29
CA PRO A 192 12.46 19.94 -25.64
C PRO A 192 11.04 20.06 -26.23
N GLU A 193 10.26 18.98 -26.20
CA GLU A 193 8.90 18.90 -26.74
C GLU A 193 7.87 19.59 -25.83
N THR A 194 6.61 19.62 -26.30
CA THR A 194 5.48 20.10 -25.50
C THR A 194 5.43 19.41 -24.13
N PRO A 195 5.31 20.16 -23.02
CA PRO A 195 5.34 19.59 -21.70
C PRO A 195 4.33 18.47 -21.48
N VAL A 196 4.80 17.35 -20.97
CA VAL A 196 3.98 16.20 -20.61
C VAL A 196 3.72 16.21 -19.10
N VAL A 197 2.46 16.27 -18.72
CA VAL A 197 1.99 16.25 -17.32
C VAL A 197 1.34 14.91 -17.05
N THR A 198 1.86 14.15 -16.08
CA THR A 198 1.43 12.78 -15.81
C THR A 198 0.86 12.64 -14.39
N LEU A 199 -0.33 12.04 -14.28
CA LEU A 199 -0.84 11.48 -13.04
C LEU A 199 -0.80 9.95 -13.14
N ALA A 200 -0.10 9.30 -12.21
CA ALA A 200 -0.03 7.85 -12.13
C ALA A 200 -0.54 7.35 -10.78
N ALA A 201 -1.72 6.72 -10.77
CA ALA A 201 -2.36 6.18 -9.57
C ALA A 201 -3.48 5.19 -9.94
N ARG A 202 -4.03 4.48 -8.95
CA ARG A 202 -5.36 3.88 -9.12
C ARG A 202 -6.36 5.00 -9.38
N LEU A 203 -7.28 4.80 -10.31
CA LEU A 203 -8.25 5.84 -10.71
C LEU A 203 -9.34 5.97 -9.64
N LEU A 204 -9.00 6.68 -8.58
CA LEU A 204 -9.86 6.96 -7.43
C LEU A 204 -10.06 8.48 -7.27
N ARG A 205 -11.24 8.89 -6.83
CA ARG A 205 -11.52 10.30 -6.48
C ARG A 205 -10.55 10.83 -5.43
N ASP A 206 -10.21 10.00 -4.44
CA ASP A 206 -9.27 10.38 -3.37
C ASP A 206 -7.82 10.63 -3.86
N LYS A 207 -7.49 10.17 -5.06
CA LYS A 207 -6.19 10.39 -5.69
C LYS A 207 -6.14 11.71 -6.49
N GLY A 208 -7.24 12.47 -6.48
CA GLY A 208 -7.31 13.75 -7.17
C GLY A 208 -7.42 13.63 -8.67
N VAL A 209 -7.99 12.50 -9.18
CA VAL A 209 -8.15 12.29 -10.61
C VAL A 209 -9.09 13.32 -11.23
N LEU A 210 -10.16 13.72 -10.53
CA LEU A 210 -11.10 14.74 -11.02
C LEU A 210 -10.43 16.10 -11.11
N GLU A 211 -9.65 16.47 -10.11
CA GLU A 211 -8.90 17.74 -10.04
C GLU A 211 -7.85 17.82 -11.16
N PHE A 212 -7.22 16.68 -11.47
CA PHE A 212 -6.28 16.60 -12.59
C PHE A 212 -6.97 16.83 -13.95
N VAL A 213 -8.13 16.17 -14.16
CA VAL A 213 -8.93 16.33 -15.38
C VAL A 213 -9.44 17.77 -15.53
N GLU A 214 -9.91 18.36 -14.44
CA GLU A 214 -10.38 19.76 -14.42
C GLU A 214 -9.23 20.72 -14.75
N ALA A 215 -8.06 20.53 -14.16
CA ALA A 215 -6.87 21.34 -14.45
C ALA A 215 -6.47 21.23 -15.93
N ALA A 216 -6.53 20.05 -16.54
CA ALA A 216 -6.25 19.85 -17.95
C ALA A 216 -7.24 20.64 -18.82
N ASN A 217 -8.53 20.60 -18.50
CA ASN A 217 -9.56 21.34 -19.22
C ASN A 217 -9.37 22.85 -19.12
N ILE A 218 -9.03 23.37 -17.93
CA ILE A 218 -8.76 24.79 -17.73
C ILE A 218 -7.55 25.25 -18.57
N LEU A 219 -6.47 24.49 -18.58
CA LEU A 219 -5.26 24.83 -19.33
C LEU A 219 -5.50 24.78 -20.86
N ARG A 220 -6.28 23.79 -21.32
CA ARG A 220 -6.71 23.72 -22.72
C ARG A 220 -7.53 24.95 -23.12
N GLN A 221 -8.48 25.38 -22.29
CA GLN A 221 -9.28 26.60 -22.54
C GLN A 221 -8.43 27.87 -22.59
N ARG A 222 -7.33 27.90 -21.82
CA ARG A 222 -6.35 28.98 -21.81
C ARG A 222 -5.30 28.88 -22.91
N SER A 223 -5.41 27.91 -23.82
CA SER A 223 -4.47 27.64 -24.92
C SER A 223 -3.03 27.43 -24.43
N VAL A 224 -2.84 26.91 -23.22
CA VAL A 224 -1.52 26.52 -22.72
C VAL A 224 -1.13 25.17 -23.31
N PRO A 225 -0.03 25.07 -24.08
CA PRO A 225 0.36 23.82 -24.71
C PRO A 225 0.91 22.86 -23.65
N ALA A 226 0.21 21.75 -23.43
CA ALA A 226 0.64 20.66 -22.57
C ALA A 226 -0.11 19.36 -22.95
N HIS A 227 0.58 18.21 -22.80
CA HIS A 227 -0.03 16.89 -22.91
C HIS A 227 -0.31 16.33 -21.54
N PHE A 228 -1.56 15.94 -21.29
CA PHE A 228 -1.98 15.36 -20.02
C PHE A 228 -2.15 13.86 -20.17
N GLN A 229 -1.47 13.08 -19.32
CA GLN A 229 -1.50 11.62 -19.31
C GLN A 229 -2.01 11.09 -17.98
N LEU A 230 -3.00 10.19 -18.04
CA LEU A 230 -3.56 9.49 -16.90
C LEU A 230 -3.16 8.02 -16.96
N VAL A 231 -2.38 7.57 -15.97
CA VAL A 231 -1.83 6.21 -15.89
C VAL A 231 -2.44 5.47 -14.71
N GLY A 232 -3.04 4.34 -14.97
CA GLY A 232 -3.66 3.47 -13.98
C GLY A 232 -5.00 2.91 -14.41
N ASP A 233 -5.54 2.02 -13.59
CA ASP A 233 -6.82 1.36 -13.85
C ASP A 233 -7.86 1.74 -12.80
N LEU A 234 -9.12 1.52 -13.17
CA LEU A 234 -10.24 1.52 -12.25
C LEU A 234 -10.01 0.48 -11.14
N ASP A 235 -10.59 0.70 -9.98
CA ASP A 235 -10.54 -0.23 -8.84
C ASP A 235 -11.97 -0.70 -8.48
N PRO A 236 -12.57 -1.62 -9.27
CA PRO A 236 -13.91 -2.10 -9.02
C PRO A 236 -14.03 -2.67 -7.59
N GLY A 237 -15.01 -2.24 -6.84
CA GLY A 237 -15.19 -2.58 -5.43
C GLY A 237 -14.58 -1.58 -4.44
N ASN A 238 -13.89 -0.56 -4.91
CA ASN A 238 -13.56 0.62 -4.10
C ASN A 238 -14.66 1.68 -4.30
N PRO A 239 -15.31 2.17 -3.22
CA PRO A 239 -16.42 3.12 -3.34
C PRO A 239 -16.02 4.48 -3.91
N THR A 240 -14.72 4.80 -3.96
CA THR A 240 -14.19 6.05 -4.52
C THR A 240 -13.59 5.87 -5.92
N SER A 241 -13.76 4.69 -6.53
CA SER A 241 -13.34 4.46 -7.92
C SER A 241 -14.04 5.42 -8.88
N ILE A 242 -13.30 5.88 -9.87
CA ILE A 242 -13.87 6.60 -11.00
C ILE A 242 -14.84 5.66 -11.73
N GLU A 243 -15.95 6.20 -12.22
CA GLU A 243 -16.93 5.43 -12.99
C GLU A 243 -16.41 5.15 -14.40
N PRO A 244 -16.66 3.95 -14.96
CA PRO A 244 -16.24 3.62 -16.32
C PRO A 244 -16.72 4.63 -17.38
N SER A 245 -17.91 5.17 -17.21
CA SER A 245 -18.48 6.20 -18.09
C SER A 245 -17.73 7.52 -18.05
N GLU A 246 -17.20 7.93 -16.89
CA GLU A 246 -16.37 9.12 -16.77
C GLU A 246 -15.04 8.93 -17.53
N LEU A 247 -14.41 7.76 -17.38
CA LEU A 247 -13.15 7.45 -18.08
C LEU A 247 -13.33 7.43 -19.60
N GLU A 248 -14.42 6.84 -20.08
CA GLU A 248 -14.72 6.77 -21.51
C GLU A 248 -15.02 8.15 -22.12
N ARG A 249 -15.72 9.00 -21.37
CA ARG A 249 -15.94 10.39 -21.75
C ARG A 249 -14.61 11.13 -21.92
N TRP A 250 -13.68 11.04 -20.95
CA TRP A 250 -12.38 11.72 -21.04
C TRP A 250 -11.54 11.24 -22.23
N ARG A 251 -11.63 9.94 -22.57
CA ARG A 251 -11.01 9.39 -23.78
C ARG A 251 -11.58 10.01 -25.04
N SER A 252 -12.91 10.11 -25.11
CA SER A 252 -13.61 10.66 -26.31
C SER A 252 -13.39 12.16 -26.48
N GLU A 253 -13.29 12.92 -25.37
CA GLU A 253 -13.01 14.36 -25.39
C GLU A 253 -11.59 14.70 -25.85
N GLY A 254 -10.66 13.75 -25.76
CA GLY A 254 -9.26 13.89 -26.19
C GLY A 254 -8.46 14.94 -25.43
N THR A 255 -8.94 15.37 -24.25
CA THR A 255 -8.21 16.33 -23.40
C THR A 255 -7.10 15.65 -22.61
N ILE A 256 -7.28 14.36 -22.31
CA ILE A 256 -6.38 13.54 -21.53
C ILE A 256 -6.14 12.22 -22.25
N GLU A 257 -4.88 11.84 -22.35
CA GLU A 257 -4.47 10.52 -22.82
C GLU A 257 -4.56 9.50 -21.69
N CYS A 258 -5.47 8.53 -21.78
CA CYS A 258 -5.67 7.48 -20.78
C CYS A 258 -4.87 6.24 -21.15
N LEU A 259 -3.69 6.07 -20.54
CA LEU A 259 -2.71 5.00 -20.85
C LEU A 259 -3.04 3.64 -20.21
N GLY A 260 -4.04 3.57 -19.30
CA GLY A 260 -4.33 2.38 -18.54
C GLY A 260 -3.19 2.00 -17.58
N TYR A 261 -3.18 0.76 -17.09
CA TYR A 261 -2.12 0.26 -16.24
C TYR A 261 -0.82 0.04 -17.04
N ARG A 262 0.28 0.57 -16.53
CA ARG A 262 1.60 0.44 -17.15
C ARG A 262 2.56 -0.31 -16.22
N GLN A 263 3.23 -1.34 -16.74
CA GLN A 263 4.31 -2.03 -16.02
C GLN A 263 5.65 -1.29 -16.16
N ASP A 264 5.83 -0.55 -17.26
CA ASP A 264 6.99 0.25 -17.60
C ASP A 264 6.89 1.70 -17.11
N ILE A 265 6.39 1.90 -15.89
CA ILE A 265 6.13 3.23 -15.33
C ILE A 265 7.39 4.12 -15.30
N ALA A 266 8.58 3.53 -15.13
CA ALA A 266 9.83 4.25 -15.20
C ALA A 266 10.01 4.92 -16.57
N SER A 267 9.66 4.24 -17.67
CA SER A 267 9.70 4.81 -19.02
C SER A 267 8.66 5.92 -19.23
N VAL A 268 7.51 5.83 -18.58
CA VAL A 268 6.49 6.90 -18.62
C VAL A 268 7.02 8.13 -17.89
N PHE A 269 7.53 7.99 -16.67
CA PHE A 269 8.13 9.10 -15.93
C PHE A 269 9.35 9.66 -16.67
N ALA A 270 10.06 8.80 -17.40
CA ALA A 270 11.15 9.19 -18.26
C ALA A 270 10.78 10.23 -19.32
N ARG A 271 9.56 10.27 -19.76
CA ARG A 271 9.05 11.22 -20.77
C ARG A 271 8.16 12.30 -20.17
N SER A 272 7.92 12.25 -18.86
CA SER A 272 7.08 13.23 -18.16
C SER A 272 7.94 14.42 -17.72
N HIS A 273 7.50 15.64 -17.99
CA HIS A 273 8.10 16.87 -17.50
C HIS A 273 7.60 17.20 -16.09
N ILE A 274 6.34 16.89 -15.82
CA ILE A 274 5.71 17.14 -14.53
C ILE A 274 4.95 15.87 -14.13
N VAL A 275 5.21 15.36 -12.93
CA VAL A 275 4.40 14.29 -12.33
C VAL A 275 3.65 14.85 -11.14
N VAL A 276 2.32 14.72 -11.16
CA VAL A 276 1.44 15.27 -10.14
C VAL A 276 0.62 14.17 -9.47
N LEU A 277 0.34 14.36 -8.20
CA LEU A 277 -0.59 13.53 -7.44
C LEU A 277 -1.37 14.41 -6.46
N PRO A 278 -2.50 15.00 -6.88
CA PRO A 278 -3.30 15.89 -6.04
C PRO A 278 -4.19 15.09 -5.08
N SER A 279 -3.61 14.08 -4.43
CA SER A 279 -4.28 13.18 -3.52
C SER A 279 -4.65 13.88 -2.22
N TYR A 280 -5.85 13.64 -1.71
CA TYR A 280 -6.33 14.21 -0.46
C TYR A 280 -5.57 13.70 0.78
N ARG A 281 -4.98 12.50 0.70
CA ARG A 281 -4.19 11.93 1.82
C ARG A 281 -3.19 10.89 1.32
N GLU A 282 -1.93 11.09 1.69
CA GLU A 282 -0.83 10.15 1.46
C GLU A 282 0.04 9.97 2.70
N GLY A 283 0.71 8.85 2.78
CA GLY A 283 1.82 8.68 3.72
C GLY A 283 3.11 9.27 3.14
N LEU A 284 3.76 8.52 2.26
CA LEU A 284 4.73 8.99 1.28
C LEU A 284 4.36 8.35 -0.05
N PRO A 285 3.89 9.13 -1.03
CA PRO A 285 3.45 8.57 -2.31
C PRO A 285 4.64 8.07 -3.10
N LYS A 286 4.72 6.74 -3.27
CA LYS A 286 5.83 6.08 -3.96
C LYS A 286 6.02 6.63 -5.38
N VAL A 287 4.93 6.93 -6.06
CA VAL A 287 4.91 7.47 -7.42
C VAL A 287 5.67 8.80 -7.55
N LEU A 288 5.55 9.69 -6.56
CA LEU A 288 6.28 10.97 -6.57
C LEU A 288 7.76 10.77 -6.22
N VAL A 289 8.08 9.78 -5.36
CA VAL A 289 9.48 9.43 -5.07
C VAL A 289 10.13 8.80 -6.30
N GLU A 290 9.43 7.91 -7.00
CA GLU A 290 9.88 7.29 -8.25
C GLU A 290 10.11 8.33 -9.38
N ALA A 291 9.21 9.29 -9.49
CA ALA A 291 9.37 10.39 -10.44
C ALA A 291 10.51 11.33 -10.06
N GLY A 292 10.67 11.65 -8.77
CA GLY A 292 11.68 12.57 -8.28
C GLY A 292 13.14 12.06 -8.34
N VAL A 293 13.35 10.75 -8.55
CA VAL A 293 14.71 10.20 -8.82
C VAL A 293 15.27 10.70 -10.14
N ARG A 294 14.42 11.24 -11.00
CA ARG A 294 14.73 11.66 -12.35
C ARG A 294 15.20 13.11 -12.46
N LEU A 295 14.90 13.90 -11.46
CA LEU A 295 15.30 15.31 -11.36
C LEU A 295 16.69 15.42 -10.73
#